data_cf61b3550104d7c5f2913ecc335aaf2d
#
_entry.id   cf61b3550104d7c5f2913ecc335aaf2d
#
_cell.length_a   1.000
_cell.length_b   1.000
_cell.length_c   1.000
_cell.angle_alpha   90.00
_cell.angle_beta   90.00
_cell.angle_gamma   90.00
#
_symmetry.space_group_name_H-M   'P 1'
#
loop_
_entity.id
_entity.type
_entity.pdbx_description
1 polymer ?
#
loop_
_entity_poly.entity_id
_entity_poly.type
_entity_poly.pdbx_seq_one_letter_code
_entity_poly.pdbx_strand_id
1 'polypeptide(L)'
;MGKKKHRIHQLMVNTETSDVGALTEGSCEVQGQIDSVGTPLISPWTQQQCVYYDFQVEERRTRRSGNTTSTYWVDYITDLKAQPFTVSDQTGSVEINPGEADFRVRTDARERSGFGDDASIELQTLLRDRYGASTQGWVFNKTLRYSENVMAVGDTVYVFGEVRSQGDKLFIGSGLMPLIVTEDGERFIQEEYSKLATYYVVGTIVLIITGLGLIVLGFVD
;
A
#
# COMPACT_ATOMS: atom_id res chain seq x y z
N MET A 1 -18.48 1.41 9.84
CA MET A 1 -17.28 1.20 9.02
C MET A 1 -17.46 0.12 7.94
N GLY A 2 -18.16 -0.99 8.18
CA GLY A 2 -18.32 -2.09 7.21
C GLY A 2 -19.07 -1.75 5.91
N LYS A 3 -20.16 -0.98 5.97
CA LYS A 3 -20.98 -0.65 4.79
C LYS A 3 -20.25 0.18 3.73
N LYS A 4 -19.38 1.12 4.14
CA LYS A 4 -18.58 1.95 3.21
C LYS A 4 -17.53 1.11 2.47
N LYS A 5 -16.82 0.22 3.18
CA LYS A 5 -15.85 -0.70 2.57
C LYS A 5 -16.51 -1.67 1.58
N HIS A 6 -17.67 -2.21 1.94
CA HIS A 6 -18.40 -3.12 1.06
C HIS A 6 -18.89 -2.45 -0.23
N ARG A 7 -19.36 -1.19 -0.15
CA ARG A 7 -19.78 -0.42 -1.32
C ARG A 7 -18.63 -0.11 -2.26
N ILE A 8 -17.49 0.31 -1.71
CA ILE A 8 -16.25 0.57 -2.49
C ILE A 8 -15.82 -0.69 -3.23
N HIS A 9 -15.80 -1.81 -2.53
CA HIS A 9 -15.48 -3.11 -3.10
C HIS A 9 -16.44 -3.51 -4.25
N GLN A 10 -17.75 -3.35 -4.08
CA GLN A 10 -18.72 -3.64 -5.15
C GLN A 10 -18.51 -2.74 -6.37
N LEU A 11 -18.15 -1.47 -6.16
CA LEU A 11 -17.86 -0.56 -7.25
C LEU A 11 -16.61 -0.99 -8.03
N MET A 12 -15.54 -1.39 -7.34
CA MET A 12 -14.30 -1.86 -7.98
C MET A 12 -14.49 -3.13 -8.80
N VAL A 13 -15.29 -4.07 -8.29
CA VAL A 13 -15.56 -5.34 -8.97
C VAL A 13 -16.43 -5.19 -10.20
N ASN A 14 -17.31 -4.20 -10.20
CA ASN A 14 -18.26 -3.96 -11.29
C ASN A 14 -17.78 -2.87 -12.26
N THR A 15 -16.61 -2.28 -12.04
CA THR A 15 -16.02 -1.29 -12.94
C THR A 15 -15.14 -2.05 -13.93
N GLU A 16 -15.54 -2.05 -15.20
CA GLU A 16 -14.71 -2.59 -16.28
C GLU A 16 -13.52 -1.67 -16.53
N THR A 17 -12.37 -2.26 -16.84
CA THR A 17 -11.18 -1.50 -17.27
C THR A 17 -11.51 -0.69 -18.50
N SER A 18 -11.33 0.61 -18.43
CA SER A 18 -11.64 1.54 -19.50
C SER A 18 -10.38 1.96 -20.25
N ASP A 19 -10.52 2.19 -21.55
CA ASP A 19 -9.49 2.85 -22.35
C ASP A 19 -9.29 4.29 -21.85
N VAL A 20 -8.05 4.73 -21.70
CA VAL A 20 -7.73 6.07 -21.21
C VAL A 20 -8.32 7.17 -22.11
N GLY A 21 -8.31 6.96 -23.44
CA GLY A 21 -8.89 7.90 -24.40
C GLY A 21 -10.42 7.98 -24.40
N ALA A 22 -11.11 7.06 -23.74
CA ALA A 22 -12.58 7.03 -23.63
C ALA A 22 -13.11 7.51 -22.27
N LEU A 23 -12.23 7.98 -21.37
CA LEU A 23 -12.61 8.40 -20.03
C LEU A 23 -13.61 9.56 -20.04
N THR A 24 -14.61 9.44 -19.17
CA THR A 24 -15.58 10.47 -18.84
C THR A 24 -15.66 10.64 -17.33
N GLU A 25 -16.21 11.76 -16.86
CA GLU A 25 -16.33 11.99 -15.40
C GLU A 25 -17.09 10.85 -14.72
N GLY A 26 -16.57 10.41 -13.56
CA GLY A 26 -17.13 9.34 -12.75
C GLY A 26 -16.10 8.31 -12.30
N SER A 27 -16.59 7.20 -11.76
CA SER A 27 -15.73 6.09 -11.32
C SER A 27 -15.07 5.42 -12.51
N CYS A 28 -13.79 5.12 -12.41
CA CYS A 28 -13.03 4.46 -13.46
C CYS A 28 -12.03 3.46 -12.90
N GLU A 29 -11.69 2.50 -13.76
CA GLU A 29 -10.52 1.66 -13.66
C GLU A 29 -9.73 1.79 -14.97
N VAL A 30 -8.45 2.08 -14.89
CA VAL A 30 -7.55 2.13 -16.05
C VAL A 30 -6.30 1.32 -15.78
N GLN A 31 -5.73 0.77 -16.85
CA GLN A 31 -4.42 0.12 -16.84
C GLN A 31 -3.51 0.80 -17.85
N GLY A 32 -2.27 1.07 -17.47
CA GLY A 32 -1.31 1.67 -18.38
C GLY A 32 0.08 1.80 -17.78
N GLN A 33 0.98 2.39 -18.54
CA GLN A 33 2.34 2.67 -18.10
C GLN A 33 2.44 4.04 -17.43
N ILE A 34 3.26 4.08 -16.37
CA ILE A 34 3.56 5.30 -15.64
C ILE A 34 4.55 6.16 -16.43
N ASP A 35 4.26 7.47 -16.51
CA ASP A 35 5.25 8.48 -16.84
C ASP A 35 5.18 9.64 -15.85
N SER A 36 6.31 10.33 -15.63
CA SER A 36 6.37 11.41 -14.65
C SER A 36 5.86 12.73 -15.21
N VAL A 37 5.16 13.49 -14.41
CA VAL A 37 4.88 14.90 -14.68
C VAL A 37 6.06 15.74 -14.20
N GLY A 38 6.93 16.14 -15.14
CA GLY A 38 8.17 16.86 -14.81
C GLY A 38 9.30 15.96 -14.35
N THR A 39 10.12 16.44 -13.41
CA THR A 39 11.27 15.67 -12.90
C THR A 39 10.80 14.55 -11.99
N PRO A 40 11.15 13.27 -12.27
CA PRO A 40 10.78 12.15 -11.41
C PRO A 40 11.46 12.25 -10.04
N LEU A 41 10.84 11.63 -9.04
CA LEU A 41 11.49 11.35 -7.76
C LEU A 41 12.62 10.34 -7.97
N ILE A 42 13.57 10.36 -7.04
CA ILE A 42 14.60 9.31 -6.92
C ILE A 42 14.40 8.61 -5.60
N SER A 43 14.17 7.30 -5.64
CA SER A 43 13.98 6.49 -4.43
C SER A 43 15.26 6.49 -3.57
N PRO A 44 15.14 6.47 -2.24
CA PRO A 44 16.30 6.64 -1.36
C PRO A 44 17.35 5.55 -1.49
N TRP A 45 16.92 4.30 -1.51
CA TRP A 45 17.82 3.15 -1.45
C TRP A 45 18.16 2.60 -2.83
N THR A 46 17.17 2.20 -3.62
CA THR A 46 17.40 1.60 -4.94
C THR A 46 17.74 2.61 -6.03
N GLN A 47 17.64 3.92 -5.74
CA GLN A 47 17.99 5.03 -6.64
C GLN A 47 17.23 5.01 -7.97
N GLN A 48 16.01 4.44 -7.98
CA GLN A 48 15.16 4.37 -9.15
C GLN A 48 14.43 5.69 -9.41
N GLN A 49 14.25 6.04 -10.67
CA GLN A 49 13.35 7.12 -11.08
C GLN A 49 11.91 6.65 -10.91
N CYS A 50 11.13 7.35 -10.09
CA CYS A 50 9.81 6.91 -9.68
C CYS A 50 8.84 8.07 -9.49
N VAL A 51 7.57 7.73 -9.34
CA VAL A 51 6.50 8.67 -9.01
C VAL A 51 6.02 8.50 -7.57
N TYR A 52 6.36 7.37 -6.97
CA TYR A 52 6.08 7.04 -5.56
C TYR A 52 7.21 6.18 -5.00
N TYR A 53 7.55 6.43 -3.75
CA TYR A 53 8.34 5.52 -2.94
C TYR A 53 7.89 5.54 -1.47
N ASP A 54 8.08 4.43 -0.79
CA ASP A 54 7.92 4.25 0.65
C ASP A 54 9.15 3.52 1.18
N PHE A 55 10.08 4.28 1.77
CA PHE A 55 11.28 3.75 2.42
C PHE A 55 11.06 3.71 3.93
N GLN A 56 11.19 2.52 4.52
CA GLN A 56 10.98 2.29 5.93
C GLN A 56 12.17 1.59 6.58
N VAL A 57 12.53 2.05 7.76
CA VAL A 57 13.46 1.36 8.67
C VAL A 57 12.75 1.17 9.99
N GLU A 58 12.73 -0.06 10.48
CA GLU A 58 12.15 -0.40 11.76
C GLU A 58 13.21 -0.97 12.70
N GLU A 59 13.14 -0.59 13.97
CA GLU A 59 14.03 -1.07 15.04
C GLU A 59 13.31 -2.13 15.88
N ARG A 60 13.96 -3.26 16.10
CA ARG A 60 13.48 -4.27 17.04
C ARG A 60 13.76 -3.83 18.47
N ARG A 61 12.71 -3.64 19.24
CA ARG A 61 12.78 -3.32 20.67
C ARG A 61 12.28 -4.47 21.53
N THR A 62 12.81 -4.54 22.72
CA THR A 62 12.44 -5.55 23.72
C THR A 62 11.84 -4.86 24.92
N ARG A 63 10.68 -5.34 25.36
CA ARG A 63 10.03 -4.92 26.62
C ARG A 63 9.98 -6.09 27.57
N ARG A 64 10.43 -5.86 28.80
CA ARG A 64 10.31 -6.82 29.90
C ARG A 64 9.19 -6.38 30.84
N SER A 65 8.29 -7.30 31.15
CA SER A 65 7.21 -7.07 32.10
C SER A 65 7.13 -8.30 33.04
N GLY A 66 7.61 -8.14 34.28
CA GLY A 66 7.76 -9.24 35.20
C GLY A 66 8.71 -10.31 34.63
N ASN A 67 8.24 -11.57 34.54
CA ASN A 67 8.98 -12.69 33.97
C ASN A 67 8.81 -12.88 32.46
N THR A 68 8.04 -12.02 31.81
CA THR A 68 7.78 -12.12 30.37
C THR A 68 8.61 -11.09 29.61
N THR A 69 9.30 -11.56 28.57
CA THR A 69 10.02 -10.69 27.62
C THR A 69 9.31 -10.77 26.28
N SER A 70 8.91 -9.63 25.76
CA SER A 70 8.31 -9.50 24.43
C SER A 70 9.16 -8.61 23.54
N THR A 71 9.26 -8.95 22.26
CA THR A 71 9.92 -8.15 21.23
C THR A 71 8.88 -7.59 20.26
N TYR A 72 9.10 -6.36 19.81
CA TYR A 72 8.23 -5.67 18.86
C TYR A 72 9.06 -4.75 17.98
N TRP A 73 8.53 -4.40 16.82
CA TRP A 73 9.14 -3.48 15.87
C TRP A 73 8.55 -2.09 16.06
N VAL A 74 9.38 -1.07 15.96
CA VAL A 74 8.99 0.34 15.98
C VAL A 74 9.61 1.06 14.80
N ASP A 75 8.86 1.99 14.25
CA ASP A 75 9.35 2.83 13.16
C ASP A 75 10.56 3.64 13.64
N TYR A 76 11.63 3.57 12.87
CA TYR A 76 12.87 4.31 13.11
C TYR A 76 13.05 5.42 12.08
N ILE A 77 12.77 5.11 10.80
CA ILE A 77 12.71 6.07 9.70
C ILE A 77 11.52 5.71 8.84
N THR A 78 10.75 6.72 8.43
CA THR A 78 9.72 6.63 7.41
C THR A 78 9.89 7.80 6.46
N ASP A 79 10.19 7.50 5.18
CA ASP A 79 10.28 8.49 4.11
C ASP A 79 9.40 8.04 2.95
N LEU A 80 8.20 8.62 2.89
CA LEU A 80 7.19 8.33 1.89
C LEU A 80 6.96 9.58 1.05
N LYS A 81 7.03 9.42 -0.28
CA LYS A 81 6.70 10.50 -1.22
C LYS A 81 5.92 9.98 -2.39
N ALA A 82 4.99 10.81 -2.84
CA ALA A 82 4.26 10.66 -4.08
C ALA A 82 4.22 12.01 -4.81
N GLN A 83 4.20 11.98 -6.13
CA GLN A 83 3.99 13.16 -6.97
C GLN A 83 2.96 12.88 -8.05
N PRO A 84 2.34 13.91 -8.67
CA PRO A 84 1.51 13.72 -9.83
C PRO A 84 2.27 12.98 -10.94
N PHE A 85 1.57 12.10 -11.65
CA PHE A 85 2.12 11.31 -12.73
C PHE A 85 1.05 11.07 -13.79
N THR A 86 1.43 10.56 -14.94
CA THR A 86 0.49 10.15 -15.96
C THR A 86 0.45 8.64 -16.11
N VAL A 87 -0.71 8.13 -16.48
CA VAL A 87 -0.89 6.75 -16.90
C VAL A 87 -1.33 6.78 -18.36
N SER A 88 -0.62 6.03 -19.20
CA SER A 88 -0.83 6.01 -20.64
C SER A 88 -1.08 4.60 -21.13
N ASP A 89 -2.05 4.46 -22.02
CA ASP A 89 -2.29 3.24 -22.80
C ASP A 89 -2.17 3.55 -24.31
N GLN A 90 -2.63 2.64 -25.17
CA GLN A 90 -2.61 2.84 -26.63
C GLN A 90 -3.60 3.92 -27.12
N THR A 91 -4.54 4.33 -26.29
CA THR A 91 -5.66 5.22 -26.65
C THR A 91 -5.45 6.65 -26.16
N GLY A 92 -4.62 6.85 -25.13
CA GLY A 92 -4.39 8.18 -24.57
C GLY A 92 -3.53 8.20 -23.30
N SER A 93 -3.54 9.36 -22.64
CA SER A 93 -2.83 9.60 -21.38
C SER A 93 -3.72 10.41 -20.44
N VAL A 94 -3.72 10.07 -19.16
CA VAL A 94 -4.47 10.77 -18.12
C VAL A 94 -3.57 11.07 -16.93
N GLU A 95 -3.70 12.26 -16.35
CA GLU A 95 -2.96 12.66 -15.16
C GLU A 95 -3.60 12.04 -13.91
N ILE A 96 -2.76 11.52 -13.04
CA ILE A 96 -3.13 10.99 -11.71
C ILE A 96 -2.67 12.00 -10.68
N ASN A 97 -3.63 12.49 -9.88
CA ASN A 97 -3.32 13.31 -8.71
C ASN A 97 -3.35 12.43 -7.47
N PRO A 98 -2.18 12.03 -6.92
CA PRO A 98 -2.11 11.00 -5.90
C PRO A 98 -2.78 11.41 -4.58
N GLY A 99 -2.72 12.67 -4.15
CA GLY A 99 -3.33 13.11 -2.89
C GLY A 99 -3.19 12.10 -1.76
N GLU A 100 -4.33 11.57 -1.27
CA GLU A 100 -4.41 10.49 -0.27
C GLU A 100 -4.61 9.11 -0.93
N ALA A 101 -3.89 8.82 -2.00
CA ALA A 101 -3.99 7.53 -2.69
C ALA A 101 -3.50 6.37 -1.81
N ASP A 102 -4.18 5.23 -1.93
CA ASP A 102 -3.74 3.95 -1.38
C ASP A 102 -2.82 3.26 -2.41
N PHE A 103 -1.52 3.41 -2.23
CA PHE A 103 -0.52 2.76 -3.07
C PHE A 103 -0.27 1.33 -2.60
N ARG A 104 -0.49 0.36 -3.47
CA ARG A 104 -0.28 -1.07 -3.21
C ARG A 104 0.80 -1.60 -4.12
N VAL A 105 2.01 -1.49 -3.64
CA VAL A 105 3.25 -1.75 -4.35
C VAL A 105 3.91 -2.98 -3.75
N ARG A 106 4.56 -3.79 -4.57
CA ARG A 106 5.43 -4.86 -4.08
C ARG A 106 6.66 -4.25 -3.43
N THR A 107 7.27 -5.02 -2.55
CA THR A 107 8.53 -4.58 -1.93
C THR A 107 9.68 -4.86 -2.90
N ASP A 108 10.35 -3.81 -3.36
CA ASP A 108 11.46 -3.88 -4.32
C ASP A 108 12.77 -4.26 -3.63
N ALA A 109 13.00 -3.73 -2.44
CA ALA A 109 14.20 -4.03 -1.67
C ALA A 109 13.88 -4.34 -0.21
N ARG A 110 14.58 -5.32 0.34
CA ARG A 110 14.43 -5.71 1.74
C ARG A 110 15.76 -6.23 2.31
N GLU A 111 16.16 -5.71 3.48
CA GLU A 111 17.37 -6.14 4.18
C GLU A 111 17.11 -6.17 5.70
N ARG A 112 17.96 -6.87 6.43
CA ARG A 112 17.99 -6.87 7.90
C ARG A 112 19.42 -6.76 8.37
N SER A 113 19.62 -6.08 9.50
CA SER A 113 20.90 -6.03 10.19
C SER A 113 20.72 -6.25 11.69
N GLY A 114 21.82 -6.58 12.40
CA GLY A 114 21.78 -6.81 13.83
C GLY A 114 23.12 -7.20 14.42
N PHE A 115 23.08 -7.94 15.50
CA PHE A 115 24.31 -8.40 16.17
C PHE A 115 25.07 -9.39 15.28
N GLY A 116 26.30 -9.02 14.88
CA GLY A 116 27.14 -9.83 14.00
C GLY A 116 26.74 -9.87 12.53
N ASP A 117 25.74 -9.06 12.15
CA ASP A 117 25.26 -8.94 10.78
C ASP A 117 25.00 -7.44 10.50
N ASP A 118 26.00 -6.74 10.00
CA ASP A 118 25.93 -5.31 9.75
C ASP A 118 25.10 -5.04 8.49
N ALA A 119 24.41 -3.90 8.47
CA ALA A 119 23.77 -3.42 7.25
C ALA A 119 24.80 -3.22 6.14
N SER A 120 24.37 -3.33 4.88
CA SER A 120 25.19 -2.98 3.73
C SER A 120 25.77 -1.57 3.85
N ILE A 121 26.93 -1.35 3.24
CA ILE A 121 27.62 -0.03 3.30
C ILE A 121 26.72 1.05 2.72
N GLU A 122 25.97 0.73 1.69
CA GLU A 122 24.99 1.61 1.03
C GLU A 122 23.93 2.08 2.03
N LEU A 123 23.34 1.17 2.80
CA LEU A 123 22.32 1.51 3.81
C LEU A 123 22.92 2.28 4.98
N GLN A 124 24.11 1.93 5.45
CA GLN A 124 24.79 2.69 6.51
C GLN A 124 25.05 4.13 6.06
N THR A 125 25.52 4.30 4.83
CA THR A 125 25.78 5.60 4.22
C THR A 125 24.49 6.39 4.02
N LEU A 126 23.47 5.76 3.47
CA LEU A 126 22.15 6.35 3.29
C LEU A 126 21.56 6.87 4.61
N LEU A 127 21.59 6.03 5.68
CA LEU A 127 21.06 6.42 6.98
C LEU A 127 21.82 7.62 7.57
N ARG A 128 23.15 7.58 7.50
CA ARG A 128 23.97 8.66 8.03
C ARG A 128 23.79 9.96 7.26
N ASP A 129 23.90 9.91 5.93
CA ASP A 129 24.04 11.11 5.11
C ASP A 129 22.70 11.76 4.81
N ARG A 130 21.63 10.97 4.63
CA ARG A 130 20.30 11.50 4.32
C ARG A 130 19.42 11.71 5.55
N TYR A 131 19.54 10.83 6.55
CA TYR A 131 18.62 10.83 7.71
C TYR A 131 19.30 11.20 9.02
N GLY A 132 20.63 11.39 9.04
CA GLY A 132 21.38 11.66 10.27
C GLY A 132 21.26 10.54 11.31
N ALA A 133 20.96 9.32 10.85
CA ALA A 133 20.66 8.17 11.68
C ALA A 133 21.83 7.16 11.72
N SER A 134 21.87 6.33 12.76
CA SER A 134 22.95 5.36 12.95
C SER A 134 22.39 3.94 13.10
N THR A 135 23.06 2.97 12.49
CA THR A 135 22.85 1.55 12.69
C THR A 135 23.40 1.05 14.03
N GLN A 136 24.29 1.85 14.67
CA GLN A 136 24.94 1.51 15.92
C GLN A 136 24.08 1.89 17.11
N GLY A 137 23.96 0.98 18.07
CA GLY A 137 23.44 1.22 19.42
C GLY A 137 24.59 1.59 20.39
N TRP A 138 24.27 1.78 21.66
CA TRP A 138 25.23 2.20 22.68
C TRP A 138 26.34 1.17 22.99
N VAL A 139 26.03 -0.13 22.82
CA VAL A 139 26.98 -1.24 23.09
C VAL A 139 27.04 -2.20 21.90
N PHE A 140 25.93 -2.42 21.21
CA PHE A 140 25.81 -3.35 20.08
C PHE A 140 25.02 -2.69 18.94
N ASN A 141 25.18 -3.21 17.72
CA ASN A 141 24.38 -2.78 16.59
C ASN A 141 22.88 -2.96 16.87
N LYS A 142 22.10 -1.98 16.44
CA LYS A 142 20.63 -2.08 16.46
C LYS A 142 20.20 -3.22 15.55
N THR A 143 19.19 -3.97 15.96
CA THR A 143 18.53 -4.88 15.03
C THR A 143 17.51 -4.10 14.24
N LEU A 144 17.80 -3.89 12.97
CA LEU A 144 16.99 -3.11 12.05
C LEU A 144 16.46 -3.98 10.92
N ARG A 145 15.33 -3.60 10.36
CA ARG A 145 14.85 -4.10 9.08
C ARG A 145 14.53 -2.93 8.17
N TYR A 146 14.91 -3.08 6.92
CA TYR A 146 14.78 -2.09 5.88
C TYR A 146 13.84 -2.60 4.82
N SER A 147 12.99 -1.74 4.29
CA SER A 147 12.16 -2.02 3.14
C SER A 147 11.99 -0.78 2.28
N GLU A 148 11.96 -0.97 0.98
CA GLU A 148 11.61 0.06 0.03
C GLU A 148 10.61 -0.49 -0.97
N ASN A 149 9.53 0.25 -1.18
CA ASN A 149 8.50 0.02 -2.19
C ASN A 149 8.56 1.19 -3.16
N VAL A 150 8.62 0.92 -4.46
CA VAL A 150 8.81 1.94 -5.50
C VAL A 150 7.77 1.72 -6.61
N MET A 151 7.15 2.78 -7.10
CA MET A 151 6.48 2.80 -8.40
C MET A 151 7.37 3.54 -9.39
N ALA A 152 8.07 2.80 -10.21
CA ALA A 152 9.05 3.35 -11.12
C ALA A 152 8.36 3.92 -12.38
N VAL A 153 9.04 4.88 -13.01
CA VAL A 153 8.65 5.35 -14.34
C VAL A 153 8.81 4.19 -15.33
N GLY A 154 7.75 3.92 -16.10
CA GLY A 154 7.69 2.80 -17.05
C GLY A 154 6.98 1.56 -16.51
N ASP A 155 6.69 1.48 -15.21
CA ASP A 155 5.90 0.39 -14.65
C ASP A 155 4.47 0.38 -15.20
N THR A 156 3.88 -0.79 -15.30
CA THR A 156 2.47 -0.95 -15.62
C THR A 156 1.67 -1.00 -14.32
N VAL A 157 0.66 -0.16 -14.23
CA VAL A 157 -0.21 -0.06 -13.06
C VAL A 157 -1.68 -0.10 -13.42
N TYR A 158 -2.47 -0.51 -12.43
CA TYR A 158 -3.92 -0.35 -12.38
C TYR A 158 -4.27 0.81 -11.46
N VAL A 159 -5.15 1.68 -11.92
CA VAL A 159 -5.62 2.83 -11.16
C VAL A 159 -7.13 2.78 -11.06
N PHE A 160 -7.62 2.71 -9.83
CA PHE A 160 -9.04 2.85 -9.49
C PHE A 160 -9.25 4.21 -8.86
N GLY A 161 -10.20 4.98 -9.34
CA GLY A 161 -10.44 6.30 -8.81
C GLY A 161 -11.66 6.97 -9.40
N GLU A 162 -11.68 8.28 -9.31
CA GLU A 162 -12.73 9.12 -9.88
C GLU A 162 -12.14 10.08 -10.89
N VAL A 163 -12.63 10.02 -12.13
CA VAL A 163 -12.29 10.99 -13.18
C VAL A 163 -13.00 12.29 -12.88
N ARG A 164 -12.24 13.36 -12.86
CA ARG A 164 -12.72 14.72 -12.67
C ARG A 164 -12.17 15.64 -13.72
N SER A 165 -12.88 16.74 -13.99
CA SER A 165 -12.41 17.80 -14.85
C SER A 165 -11.83 18.98 -14.05
N GLN A 166 -10.77 19.55 -14.59
CA GLN A 166 -10.23 20.84 -14.17
C GLN A 166 -9.99 21.70 -15.42
N GLY A 167 -10.94 22.55 -15.71
CA GLY A 167 -11.01 23.22 -17.03
C GLY A 167 -11.26 22.17 -18.12
N ASP A 168 -10.43 22.18 -19.17
CA ASP A 168 -10.55 21.24 -20.31
C ASP A 168 -9.76 19.94 -20.12
N LYS A 169 -9.14 19.72 -18.94
CA LYS A 169 -8.33 18.53 -18.68
C LYS A 169 -9.03 17.59 -17.71
N LEU A 170 -8.97 16.29 -18.02
CA LEU A 170 -9.37 15.22 -17.11
C LEU A 170 -8.18 14.78 -16.28
N PHE A 171 -8.44 14.44 -15.02
CA PHE A 171 -7.48 13.79 -14.13
C PHE A 171 -8.20 12.75 -13.28
N ILE A 172 -7.46 11.77 -12.78
CA ILE A 172 -7.97 10.78 -11.82
C ILE A 172 -7.47 11.12 -10.42
N GLY A 173 -8.38 11.12 -9.46
CA GLY A 173 -8.07 11.41 -8.07
C GLY A 173 -9.03 10.75 -7.09
N SER A 174 -8.85 11.06 -5.81
CA SER A 174 -9.77 10.62 -4.76
C SER A 174 -11.05 11.45 -4.81
N GLY A 175 -12.20 10.77 -4.60
CA GLY A 175 -13.49 11.41 -4.55
C GLY A 175 -14.49 10.65 -3.70
N LEU A 176 -15.64 10.32 -4.26
CA LEU A 176 -16.57 9.36 -3.67
C LEU A 176 -15.94 7.97 -3.62
N MET A 177 -15.06 7.67 -4.57
CA MET A 177 -14.18 6.51 -4.58
C MET A 177 -12.79 6.89 -4.02
N PRO A 178 -12.14 6.01 -3.23
CA PRO A 178 -10.73 6.18 -2.92
C PRO A 178 -9.91 6.02 -4.19
N LEU A 179 -8.80 6.75 -4.30
CA LEU A 179 -7.81 6.50 -5.32
C LEU A 179 -6.93 5.34 -4.86
N ILE A 180 -6.88 4.28 -5.66
CA ILE A 180 -6.02 3.12 -5.43
C ILE A 180 -5.13 2.94 -6.64
N VAL A 181 -3.83 2.79 -6.40
CA VAL A 181 -2.82 2.56 -7.42
C VAL A 181 -2.09 1.27 -7.08
N THR A 182 -2.10 0.30 -7.99
CA THR A 182 -1.51 -1.02 -7.73
C THR A 182 -0.83 -1.59 -8.98
N GLU A 183 0.25 -2.32 -8.78
CA GLU A 183 0.94 -3.08 -9.84
C GLU A 183 0.21 -4.37 -10.23
N ASP A 184 -0.65 -4.86 -9.38
CA ASP A 184 -1.29 -6.18 -9.53
C ASP A 184 -2.80 -6.10 -9.31
N GLY A 185 -3.49 -5.60 -10.33
CA GLY A 185 -4.94 -5.37 -10.27
C GLY A 185 -5.73 -6.64 -10.00
N GLU A 186 -5.45 -7.73 -10.71
CA GLU A 186 -6.19 -9.00 -10.54
C GLU A 186 -5.98 -9.61 -9.15
N ARG A 187 -4.74 -9.60 -8.68
CA ARG A 187 -4.39 -10.14 -7.36
C ARG A 187 -5.00 -9.33 -6.24
N PHE A 188 -5.02 -8.01 -6.41
CA PHE A 188 -5.66 -7.10 -5.49
C PHE A 188 -7.16 -7.41 -5.33
N ILE A 189 -7.87 -7.55 -6.44
CA ILE A 189 -9.29 -7.91 -6.46
C ILE A 189 -9.51 -9.27 -5.79
N GLN A 190 -8.69 -10.28 -6.11
CA GLN A 190 -8.78 -11.62 -5.52
C GLN A 190 -8.51 -11.63 -4.00
N GLU A 191 -7.52 -10.90 -3.53
CA GLU A 191 -7.21 -10.81 -2.08
C GLU A 191 -8.33 -10.14 -1.29
N GLU A 192 -8.91 -9.08 -1.81
CA GLU A 192 -10.05 -8.42 -1.17
C GLU A 192 -11.29 -9.33 -1.15
N TYR A 193 -11.54 -10.09 -2.22
CA TYR A 193 -12.60 -11.10 -2.26
C TYR A 193 -12.40 -12.21 -1.23
N SER A 194 -11.19 -12.74 -1.13
CA SER A 194 -10.88 -13.82 -0.20
C SER A 194 -11.05 -13.39 1.27
N LYS A 195 -10.63 -12.17 1.62
CA LYS A 195 -10.83 -11.59 2.94
C LYS A 195 -12.31 -11.44 3.29
N LEU A 196 -13.11 -10.92 2.35
CA LEU A 196 -14.55 -10.77 2.54
C LEU A 196 -15.25 -12.13 2.67
N ALA A 197 -14.95 -13.09 1.80
CA ALA A 197 -15.50 -14.44 1.89
C ALA A 197 -15.19 -15.07 3.26
N THR A 198 -13.97 -14.92 3.75
CA THR A 198 -13.57 -15.43 5.07
C THR A 198 -14.37 -14.76 6.20
N TYR A 199 -14.58 -13.44 6.16
CA TYR A 199 -15.42 -12.74 7.16
C TYR A 199 -16.87 -13.21 7.15
N TYR A 200 -17.47 -13.44 5.98
CA TYR A 200 -18.85 -13.95 5.89
C TYR A 200 -18.94 -15.38 6.40
N VAL A 201 -18.00 -16.25 6.03
CA VAL A 201 -17.99 -17.66 6.49
C VAL A 201 -17.85 -17.71 8.01
N VAL A 202 -16.86 -17.01 8.59
CA VAL A 202 -16.66 -16.98 10.04
C VAL A 202 -17.86 -16.35 10.75
N GLY A 203 -18.42 -15.26 10.24
CA GLY A 203 -19.61 -14.62 10.82
C GLY A 203 -20.82 -15.55 10.81
N THR A 204 -21.00 -16.30 9.72
CA THR A 204 -22.12 -17.27 9.62
C THR A 204 -21.94 -18.44 10.59
N ILE A 205 -20.73 -18.97 10.73
CA ILE A 205 -20.42 -20.05 11.68
C ILE A 205 -20.70 -19.59 13.12
N VAL A 206 -20.27 -18.38 13.49
CA VAL A 206 -20.53 -17.82 14.83
C VAL A 206 -22.04 -17.69 15.09
N LEU A 207 -22.82 -17.20 14.12
CA LEU A 207 -24.25 -17.07 14.24
C LEU A 207 -24.95 -18.44 14.40
N ILE A 208 -24.52 -19.46 13.67
CA ILE A 208 -25.07 -20.82 13.79
C ILE A 208 -24.74 -21.39 15.17
N ILE A 209 -23.52 -21.26 15.67
CA ILE A 209 -23.11 -21.78 16.98
C ILE A 209 -23.89 -21.08 18.09
N THR A 210 -24.02 -19.75 18.04
CA THR A 210 -24.79 -18.99 19.03
C THR A 210 -26.27 -19.31 18.98
N GLY A 211 -26.84 -19.45 17.77
CA GLY A 211 -28.25 -19.85 17.59
C GLY A 211 -28.55 -21.25 18.12
N LEU A 212 -27.67 -22.23 17.85
CA LEU A 212 -27.79 -23.59 18.39
C LEU A 212 -27.63 -23.61 19.91
N GLY A 213 -26.70 -22.82 20.47
CA GLY A 213 -26.52 -22.70 21.92
C GLY A 213 -27.75 -22.17 22.64
N LEU A 214 -28.42 -21.16 22.05
CA LEU A 214 -29.67 -20.61 22.61
C LEU A 214 -30.84 -21.61 22.54
N ILE A 215 -30.92 -22.42 21.48
CA ILE A 215 -31.94 -23.46 21.35
C ILE A 215 -31.72 -24.55 22.43
N VAL A 216 -30.48 -24.99 22.65
CA VAL A 216 -30.17 -25.99 23.69
C VAL A 216 -30.50 -25.47 25.08
N LEU A 217 -30.18 -24.21 25.39
CA LEU A 217 -30.51 -23.59 26.67
C LEU A 217 -32.02 -23.41 26.89
N GLY A 218 -32.77 -23.13 25.80
CA GLY A 218 -34.22 -23.01 25.87
C GLY A 218 -34.99 -24.32 26.00
N PHE A 219 -34.35 -25.50 25.88
CA PHE A 219 -34.92 -26.82 26.10
C PHE A 219 -34.54 -27.44 27.46
N VAL A 220 -33.79 -26.75 28.30
CA VAL A 220 -33.32 -27.25 29.60
C VAL A 220 -34.13 -26.66 30.77
N ASP A 221 -35.05 -25.78 30.53
CA ASP A 221 -36.10 -25.32 31.46
C ASP A 221 -37.41 -26.04 31.12
#